data_820df357e964c1832fe444737931fb1a
#
_entry.id   820df357e964c1832fe444737931fb1a
#
_cell.length_a   1.000
_cell.length_b   1.000
_cell.length_c   1.000
_cell.angle_alpha   90.00
_cell.angle_beta   90.00
_cell.angle_gamma   90.00
#
_symmetry.space_group_name_H-M   'P 1'
#
loop_
_entity.id
_entity.type
_entity.pdbx_description
1 polymer ?
#
loop_
_entity_poly.entity_id
_entity_poly.type
_entity_poly.pdbx_seq_one_letter_code
_entity_poly.pdbx_strand_id
1 'polypeptide(L)'
;MNLSKTKILFILFLLITLITTISSAAYSDITMSVVEEPVCTINFGDNSTFTKQLISKDLNNKEVTLQLQVKNNEESSKPTGEVMLVIDNSKSMLEKINDTKTREDLVINSAQTLITNLLKDNTKLKIGVVSFSTNTDISKEGTAEDAKLISDLTNDATSLSKAISNISYDGPRTNLESGITLAKKHFTKNTESSHKYLIVLTDGVPNVAINYDKNYYSDDVITKTKTALTSLSGQIDNVYVMLTGIKDGDVVASPSTKTYNQIISEVFGTTTKPTIGKFYYVTDDNIEQTITSSIYNDLIPVEKSFKDIKIIDYFPKEIIDNFDFAYVEKSNIGEISAKVDTT
;
A
#
# COMPACT_ATOMS: atom_id res chain seq x y z
N MET A 1 28.60 57.63 -19.52
CA MET A 1 28.26 57.47 -18.08
C MET A 1 28.10 55.99 -17.84
N ASN A 2 29.17 55.38 -17.31
CA ASN A 2 29.13 53.92 -17.06
C ASN A 2 28.18 53.65 -15.87
N LEU A 3 27.02 53.14 -16.15
CA LEU A 3 26.12 52.62 -15.14
C LEU A 3 26.81 51.37 -14.57
N SER A 4 27.23 51.43 -13.32
CA SER A 4 27.76 50.29 -12.61
C SER A 4 26.71 49.17 -12.66
N LYS A 5 27.13 48.00 -13.11
CA LYS A 5 26.29 46.81 -13.10
C LYS A 5 25.76 46.61 -11.69
N THR A 6 24.47 46.79 -11.54
CA THR A 6 23.81 46.73 -10.26
C THR A 6 23.46 45.27 -9.99
N LYS A 7 24.04 44.69 -8.93
CA LYS A 7 23.73 43.30 -8.54
C LYS A 7 22.32 43.25 -8.01
N ILE A 8 21.47 42.51 -8.70
CA ILE A 8 20.18 42.11 -8.16
C ILE A 8 20.29 40.62 -7.86
N LEU A 9 20.13 40.29 -6.59
CA LEU A 9 20.05 38.89 -6.14
C LEU A 9 18.63 38.38 -6.44
N PHE A 10 18.54 37.49 -7.42
CA PHE A 10 17.33 36.68 -7.61
C PHE A 10 17.46 35.42 -6.74
N ILE A 11 16.68 35.35 -5.66
CA ILE A 11 16.55 34.14 -4.91
C ILE A 11 15.36 33.39 -5.47
N LEU A 12 15.64 32.36 -6.25
CA LEU A 12 14.63 31.51 -6.83
C LEU A 12 14.29 30.37 -5.87
N PHE A 13 13.08 30.37 -5.31
CA PHE A 13 12.53 29.19 -4.63
C PHE A 13 12.01 28.25 -5.71
N LEU A 14 12.78 27.18 -5.96
CA LEU A 14 12.41 26.17 -6.92
C LEU A 14 11.64 25.07 -6.20
N LEU A 15 10.37 24.97 -6.44
CA LEU A 15 9.58 23.78 -6.21
C LEU A 15 9.08 23.29 -7.58
N ILE A 16 9.84 22.46 -8.18
CA ILE A 16 9.61 21.52 -9.29
C ILE A 16 8.70 21.90 -10.46
N THR A 17 9.16 21.76 -11.66
CA THR A 17 8.44 21.92 -12.91
C THR A 17 8.35 20.74 -13.79
N LEU A 18 7.34 20.79 -14.62
CA LEU A 18 6.96 19.82 -15.60
C LEU A 18 7.16 20.34 -17.03
N ILE A 19 7.95 19.65 -17.86
CA ILE A 19 7.60 19.58 -19.27
C ILE A 19 6.96 18.21 -19.46
N THR A 20 5.63 18.16 -19.45
CA THR A 20 4.94 17.05 -20.09
C THR A 20 5.04 17.29 -21.60
N THR A 21 5.52 16.30 -22.35
CA THR A 21 5.05 16.15 -23.72
C THR A 21 3.55 15.90 -23.61
N ILE A 22 2.77 16.97 -23.64
CA ILE A 22 1.33 16.92 -23.73
C ILE A 22 1.04 16.30 -25.10
N SER A 23 0.58 15.06 -25.11
CA SER A 23 -0.18 14.57 -26.24
C SER A 23 -1.38 15.51 -26.37
N SER A 24 -1.56 16.06 -27.54
CA SER A 24 -2.51 17.07 -27.94
C SER A 24 -3.95 16.75 -27.55
N ALA A 25 -4.35 17.13 -26.34
CA ALA A 25 -5.75 17.26 -25.99
C ALA A 25 -5.88 18.27 -24.84
N ALA A 26 -6.52 19.37 -25.16
CA ALA A 26 -6.93 20.46 -24.31
C ALA A 26 -5.86 21.52 -23.95
N TYR A 27 -5.65 22.46 -24.85
CA TYR A 27 -5.37 23.83 -24.47
C TYR A 27 -6.65 24.36 -23.80
N SER A 28 -6.71 24.35 -22.49
CA SER A 28 -7.67 25.19 -21.78
C SER A 28 -7.09 26.59 -21.67
N ASP A 29 -7.89 27.58 -21.94
CA ASP A 29 -7.54 29.00 -21.93
C ASP A 29 -6.69 29.39 -20.71
N ILE A 30 -5.50 29.93 -20.96
CA ILE A 30 -4.64 30.49 -19.93
C ILE A 30 -5.24 31.87 -19.56
N THR A 31 -5.95 31.89 -18.44
CA THR A 31 -6.40 33.17 -17.88
C THR A 31 -5.30 33.73 -16.98
N MET A 32 -4.60 34.75 -17.46
CA MET A 32 -3.70 35.55 -16.62
C MET A 32 -4.50 36.56 -15.85
N SER A 33 -4.63 36.44 -14.55
CA SER A 33 -5.15 37.46 -13.67
C SER A 33 -3.98 38.24 -13.05
N VAL A 34 -3.90 39.54 -13.32
CA VAL A 34 -2.94 40.43 -12.66
C VAL A 34 -3.57 40.87 -11.34
N VAL A 35 -3.15 40.34 -10.23
CA VAL A 35 -3.48 40.82 -8.88
C VAL A 35 -2.34 41.76 -8.44
N GLU A 36 -2.54 42.62 -7.42
CA GLU A 36 -1.58 43.62 -6.92
C GLU A 36 -0.16 43.11 -6.64
N GLU A 37 0.02 41.81 -6.45
CA GLU A 37 1.30 41.11 -6.53
C GLU A 37 1.27 40.15 -7.73
N PRO A 38 2.23 40.21 -8.65
CA PRO A 38 2.18 39.40 -9.87
C PRO A 38 2.35 37.91 -9.55
N VAL A 39 1.24 37.23 -9.45
CA VAL A 39 1.17 35.77 -9.32
C VAL A 39 0.64 35.21 -10.62
N CYS A 40 1.41 34.36 -11.28
CA CYS A 40 0.94 33.59 -12.42
C CYS A 40 0.73 32.14 -11.94
N THR A 41 -0.50 31.64 -12.06
CA THR A 41 -0.83 30.27 -11.73
C THR A 41 -1.36 29.55 -12.95
N ILE A 42 -0.78 28.41 -13.27
CA ILE A 42 -1.22 27.55 -14.36
C ILE A 42 -1.71 26.24 -13.74
N ASN A 43 -2.95 25.85 -14.04
CA ASN A 43 -3.49 24.55 -13.69
C ASN A 43 -3.14 23.56 -14.81
N PHE A 44 -2.64 22.39 -14.47
CA PHE A 44 -2.32 21.36 -15.43
C PHE A 44 -2.61 19.97 -14.85
N GLY A 45 -3.12 19.09 -15.71
CA GLY A 45 -3.49 17.74 -15.30
C GLY A 45 -4.52 17.72 -14.17
N ASP A 46 -4.58 16.60 -13.48
CA ASP A 46 -5.55 16.35 -12.41
C ASP A 46 -5.12 17.11 -11.13
N ASN A 47 -5.65 18.33 -10.95
CA ASN A 47 -5.48 19.16 -9.74
C ASN A 47 -4.04 19.64 -9.45
N SER A 48 -3.15 19.65 -10.41
CA SER A 48 -1.80 20.17 -10.21
C SER A 48 -1.69 21.62 -10.61
N THR A 49 -0.88 22.39 -9.89
CA THR A 49 -0.67 23.80 -10.15
C THR A 49 0.82 24.12 -10.28
N PHE A 50 1.15 24.96 -11.24
CA PHE A 50 2.41 25.68 -11.30
C PHE A 50 2.15 27.14 -10.95
N THR A 51 2.95 27.67 -10.05
CA THR A 51 2.83 29.06 -9.63
C THR A 51 4.17 29.76 -9.77
N LYS A 52 4.18 30.93 -10.42
CA LYS A 52 5.29 31.88 -10.41
C LYS A 52 4.83 33.11 -9.64
N GLN A 53 5.52 33.44 -8.57
CA GLN A 53 5.14 34.49 -7.66
C GLN A 53 6.33 35.38 -7.28
N LEU A 54 6.10 36.68 -7.22
CA LEU A 54 7.02 37.63 -6.59
C LEU A 54 6.87 37.50 -5.05
N ILE A 55 7.93 37.09 -4.36
CA ILE A 55 7.92 36.91 -2.91
C ILE A 55 8.36 38.16 -2.19
N SER A 56 9.41 38.81 -2.71
CA SER A 56 9.91 40.08 -2.12
C SER A 56 10.57 40.94 -3.17
N LYS A 57 10.55 42.22 -2.90
CA LYS A 57 11.23 43.25 -3.69
C LYS A 57 11.92 44.25 -2.76
N ASP A 58 13.25 44.32 -2.85
CA ASP A 58 14.07 45.33 -2.16
C ASP A 58 14.66 46.30 -3.19
N LEU A 59 14.09 47.49 -3.29
CA LEU A 59 14.53 48.50 -4.23
C LEU A 59 15.85 49.16 -3.84
N ASN A 60 16.22 49.14 -2.54
CA ASN A 60 17.46 49.74 -2.07
C ASN A 60 18.65 48.89 -2.42
N ASN A 61 18.51 47.57 -2.18
CA ASN A 61 19.53 46.58 -2.53
C ASN A 61 19.35 46.07 -3.98
N LYS A 62 18.28 46.44 -4.64
CA LYS A 62 17.93 46.01 -6.00
C LYS A 62 17.82 44.49 -6.11
N GLU A 63 17.18 43.93 -5.13
CA GLU A 63 16.94 42.50 -5.02
C GLU A 63 15.46 42.19 -5.28
N VAL A 64 15.22 41.11 -6.02
CA VAL A 64 13.90 40.57 -6.28
C VAL A 64 13.94 39.06 -6.03
N THR A 65 13.00 38.56 -5.22
CA THR A 65 12.85 37.14 -4.98
C THR A 65 11.60 36.62 -5.70
N LEU A 66 11.82 35.68 -6.60
CA LEU A 66 10.75 34.96 -7.28
C LEU A 66 10.66 33.55 -6.72
N GLN A 67 9.44 33.09 -6.54
CA GLN A 67 9.17 31.69 -6.24
C GLN A 67 8.55 31.03 -7.47
N LEU A 68 9.12 29.91 -7.87
CA LEU A 68 8.48 28.98 -8.79
C LEU A 68 8.05 27.75 -7.97
N GLN A 69 6.77 27.43 -8.01
CA GLN A 69 6.22 26.34 -7.22
C GLN A 69 5.37 25.45 -8.10
N VAL A 70 5.66 24.15 -8.08
CA VAL A 70 4.71 23.14 -8.53
C VAL A 70 4.07 22.52 -7.30
N LYS A 71 2.78 22.40 -7.30
CA LYS A 71 2.01 21.77 -6.24
C LYS A 71 1.07 20.76 -6.85
N ASN A 72 1.13 19.54 -6.33
CA ASN A 72 0.08 18.57 -6.54
C ASN A 72 -0.97 18.79 -5.45
N ASN A 73 -2.17 19.18 -5.85
CA ASN A 73 -3.29 19.41 -4.95
C ASN A 73 -4.16 18.15 -4.80
N GLU A 74 -3.75 17.01 -5.35
CA GLU A 74 -4.41 15.77 -4.98
C GLU A 74 -4.25 15.59 -3.46
N GLU A 75 -5.37 15.56 -2.75
CA GLU A 75 -5.40 15.00 -1.40
C GLU A 75 -4.72 13.65 -1.48
N SER A 76 -3.81 13.34 -0.55
CA SER A 76 -3.16 12.03 -0.45
C SER A 76 -4.25 10.99 -0.68
N SER A 77 -4.19 10.29 -1.81
CA SER A 77 -5.29 9.44 -2.24
C SER A 77 -5.39 8.30 -1.24
N LYS A 78 -6.39 8.40 -0.36
CA LYS A 78 -6.66 7.34 0.61
C LYS A 78 -6.93 6.05 -0.15
N PRO A 79 -6.49 4.90 0.37
CA PRO A 79 -6.72 3.64 -0.30
C PRO A 79 -8.22 3.44 -0.57
N THR A 80 -8.53 3.01 -1.78
CA THR A 80 -9.91 2.72 -2.19
C THR A 80 -10.02 1.25 -2.52
N GLY A 81 -11.19 0.68 -2.35
CA GLY A 81 -11.45 -0.70 -2.75
C GLY A 81 -11.90 -1.58 -1.60
N GLU A 82 -11.57 -2.85 -1.71
CA GLU A 82 -12.04 -3.90 -0.81
C GLU A 82 -10.85 -4.72 -0.30
N VAL A 83 -10.80 -4.93 1.00
CA VAL A 83 -9.81 -5.78 1.66
C VAL A 83 -10.54 -6.95 2.32
N MET A 84 -10.13 -8.17 2.04
CA MET A 84 -10.56 -9.34 2.80
C MET A 84 -9.42 -9.82 3.69
N LEU A 85 -9.62 -9.79 5.00
CA LEU A 85 -8.74 -10.41 5.98
C LEU A 85 -9.16 -11.88 6.14
N VAL A 86 -8.21 -12.79 5.97
CA VAL A 86 -8.40 -14.25 6.09
C VAL A 86 -7.55 -14.73 7.25
N ILE A 87 -8.19 -14.96 8.39
CA ILE A 87 -7.53 -15.18 9.68
C ILE A 87 -7.62 -16.65 10.05
N ASP A 88 -6.48 -17.28 10.28
CA ASP A 88 -6.38 -18.61 10.85
C ASP A 88 -6.91 -18.62 12.28
N ASN A 89 -7.88 -19.48 12.56
CA ASN A 89 -8.41 -19.69 13.89
C ASN A 89 -8.23 -21.15 14.38
N SER A 90 -7.18 -21.79 13.90
CA SER A 90 -6.76 -23.10 14.41
C SER A 90 -6.19 -23.01 15.83
N LYS A 91 -6.19 -24.12 16.55
CA LYS A 91 -5.71 -24.18 17.95
C LYS A 91 -4.24 -23.79 18.11
N SER A 92 -3.41 -23.96 17.10
CA SER A 92 -2.01 -23.57 17.14
C SER A 92 -1.83 -22.07 17.35
N MET A 93 -2.81 -21.25 16.95
CA MET A 93 -2.83 -19.81 17.22
C MET A 93 -2.84 -19.46 18.71
N LEU A 94 -3.29 -20.39 19.58
CA LEU A 94 -3.26 -20.22 21.04
C LEU A 94 -1.89 -20.51 21.66
N GLU A 95 -0.92 -20.96 20.86
CA GLU A 95 0.43 -21.19 21.35
C GLU A 95 1.08 -19.89 21.80
N LYS A 96 1.76 -19.98 22.94
CA LYS A 96 2.45 -18.83 23.53
C LYS A 96 3.69 -18.47 22.74
N ILE A 97 3.83 -17.21 22.48
CA ILE A 97 5.03 -16.60 21.91
C ILE A 97 6.01 -16.24 23.04
N ASN A 98 5.47 -15.74 24.15
CA ASN A 98 6.17 -15.39 25.37
C ASN A 98 5.25 -15.61 26.58
N ASP A 99 5.68 -15.22 27.77
CA ASP A 99 4.93 -15.47 29.01
C ASP A 99 3.53 -14.81 29.04
N THR A 100 3.31 -13.77 28.23
CA THR A 100 2.11 -12.90 28.29
C THR A 100 1.27 -12.90 27.02
N LYS A 101 1.79 -13.35 25.87
CA LYS A 101 1.11 -13.24 24.57
C LYS A 101 1.08 -14.57 23.82
N THR A 102 -0.02 -14.80 23.13
CA THR A 102 -0.18 -15.86 22.13
C THR A 102 -0.03 -15.31 20.70
N ARG A 103 0.04 -16.19 19.70
CA ARG A 103 0.00 -15.79 18.28
C ARG A 103 -1.32 -15.09 17.95
N GLU A 104 -2.43 -15.61 18.53
CA GLU A 104 -3.75 -14.99 18.45
C GLU A 104 -3.71 -13.53 18.86
N ASP A 105 -3.15 -13.23 20.07
CA ASP A 105 -3.06 -11.87 20.58
C ASP A 105 -2.37 -10.93 19.60
N LEU A 106 -1.28 -11.39 18.98
CA LEU A 106 -0.53 -10.58 18.00
C LEU A 106 -1.31 -10.35 16.71
N VAL A 107 -1.92 -11.40 16.17
CA VAL A 107 -2.69 -11.30 14.93
C VAL A 107 -3.91 -10.41 15.12
N ILE A 108 -4.65 -10.58 16.22
CA ILE A 108 -5.81 -9.73 16.56
C ILE A 108 -5.39 -8.27 16.68
N ASN A 109 -4.39 -7.96 17.50
CA ASN A 109 -3.92 -6.59 17.71
C ASN A 109 -3.44 -5.95 16.42
N SER A 110 -2.67 -6.70 15.61
CA SER A 110 -2.15 -6.19 14.35
C SER A 110 -3.26 -5.97 13.31
N ALA A 111 -4.23 -6.87 13.22
CA ALA A 111 -5.39 -6.71 12.35
C ALA A 111 -6.24 -5.51 12.75
N GLN A 112 -6.49 -5.31 14.05
CA GLN A 112 -7.24 -4.15 14.56
C GLN A 112 -6.49 -2.84 14.31
N THR A 113 -5.18 -2.82 14.47
CA THR A 113 -4.34 -1.65 14.16
C THR A 113 -4.41 -1.33 12.67
N LEU A 114 -4.29 -2.32 11.81
CA LEU A 114 -4.41 -2.15 10.36
C LEU A 114 -5.79 -1.58 9.98
N ILE A 115 -6.87 -2.18 10.49
CA ILE A 115 -8.25 -1.72 10.26
C ILE A 115 -8.41 -0.26 10.68
N THR A 116 -7.95 0.07 11.88
CA THR A 116 -8.05 1.44 12.41
C THR A 116 -7.31 2.43 11.52
N ASN A 117 -6.09 2.09 11.09
CA ASN A 117 -5.27 2.97 10.26
C ASN A 117 -5.85 3.13 8.84
N LEU A 118 -6.33 2.04 8.22
CA LEU A 118 -6.88 2.06 6.88
C LEU A 118 -8.23 2.78 6.79
N LEU A 119 -9.07 2.65 7.82
CA LEU A 119 -10.41 3.24 7.83
C LEU A 119 -10.46 4.62 8.48
N LYS A 120 -9.36 5.10 9.09
CA LYS A 120 -9.31 6.43 9.68
C LYS A 120 -9.61 7.48 8.63
N ASP A 121 -10.73 8.18 8.81
CA ASP A 121 -11.22 9.20 7.87
C ASP A 121 -11.35 8.72 6.41
N ASN A 122 -11.51 7.42 6.20
CA ASN A 122 -11.57 6.80 4.89
C ASN A 122 -12.89 6.03 4.70
N THR A 123 -13.81 6.62 3.95
CA THR A 123 -15.11 6.01 3.62
C THR A 123 -15.10 5.22 2.31
N LYS A 124 -14.01 5.28 1.54
CA LYS A 124 -13.90 4.66 0.21
C LYS A 124 -13.34 3.23 0.26
N LEU A 125 -12.81 2.81 1.42
CA LEU A 125 -12.29 1.47 1.64
C LEU A 125 -13.30 0.67 2.46
N LYS A 126 -13.48 -0.60 2.10
CA LYS A 126 -14.27 -1.56 2.89
C LYS A 126 -13.40 -2.76 3.25
N ILE A 127 -13.57 -3.26 4.45
CA ILE A 127 -12.85 -4.43 4.95
C ILE A 127 -13.86 -5.49 5.34
N GLY A 128 -13.63 -6.73 4.92
CA GLY A 128 -14.34 -7.91 5.36
C GLY A 128 -13.41 -8.87 6.08
N VAL A 129 -13.95 -9.78 6.87
CA VAL A 129 -13.18 -10.73 7.66
C VAL A 129 -13.75 -12.13 7.49
N VAL A 130 -12.87 -13.07 7.17
CA VAL A 130 -13.13 -14.50 7.14
C VAL A 130 -12.19 -15.17 8.13
N SER A 131 -12.67 -16.09 8.95
CA SER A 131 -11.83 -17.03 9.71
C SER A 131 -11.82 -18.40 9.06
N PHE A 132 -10.74 -19.14 9.26
CA PHE A 132 -10.62 -20.51 8.73
C PHE A 132 -9.82 -21.42 9.67
N SER A 133 -10.28 -22.66 9.79
CA SER A 133 -9.59 -23.76 10.44
C SER A 133 -10.20 -25.08 9.95
N THR A 134 -10.54 -26.01 10.79
CA THR A 134 -11.44 -27.13 10.48
C THR A 134 -12.53 -27.25 11.55
N ASN A 135 -13.59 -27.95 11.21
CA ASN A 135 -14.62 -28.28 12.18
C ASN A 135 -14.03 -29.12 13.33
N THR A 136 -14.48 -28.88 14.56
CA THR A 136 -14.10 -29.69 15.73
C THR A 136 -14.56 -31.15 15.60
N ASP A 137 -15.65 -31.39 14.88
CA ASP A 137 -16.11 -32.73 14.47
C ASP A 137 -15.33 -33.16 13.22
N ILE A 138 -14.38 -34.05 13.40
CA ILE A 138 -13.48 -34.55 12.34
C ILE A 138 -14.23 -35.18 11.15
N SER A 139 -15.45 -35.66 11.37
CA SER A 139 -16.27 -36.20 10.26
C SER A 139 -16.77 -35.13 9.28
N LYS A 140 -16.71 -33.86 9.69
CA LYS A 140 -17.12 -32.67 8.93
C LYS A 140 -15.96 -31.83 8.40
N GLU A 141 -14.74 -32.23 8.67
CA GLU A 141 -13.57 -31.49 8.19
C GLU A 141 -13.35 -31.68 6.67
N GLY A 142 -12.67 -30.76 6.06
CA GLY A 142 -12.37 -30.77 4.64
C GLY A 142 -13.57 -30.33 3.80
N THR A 143 -14.31 -29.35 4.26
CA THR A 143 -15.46 -28.77 3.58
C THR A 143 -15.33 -27.26 3.43
N ALA A 144 -16.21 -26.66 2.66
CA ALA A 144 -16.30 -25.20 2.56
C ALA A 144 -16.73 -24.55 3.88
N GLU A 145 -17.35 -25.30 4.79
CA GLU A 145 -17.82 -24.85 6.11
C GLU A 145 -16.68 -24.74 7.13
N ASP A 146 -15.47 -25.18 6.78
CA ASP A 146 -14.24 -24.97 7.56
C ASP A 146 -13.82 -23.49 7.59
N ALA A 147 -14.46 -22.65 6.78
CA ALA A 147 -14.31 -21.20 6.87
C ALA A 147 -15.64 -20.53 7.21
N LYS A 148 -15.56 -19.42 7.94
CA LYS A 148 -16.73 -18.63 8.38
C LYS A 148 -16.55 -17.16 8.00
N LEU A 149 -17.60 -16.54 7.48
CA LEU A 149 -17.67 -15.10 7.34
C LEU A 149 -17.89 -14.49 8.73
N ILE A 150 -16.92 -13.75 9.19
CA ILE A 150 -16.94 -13.07 10.51
C ILE A 150 -17.54 -11.67 10.38
N SER A 151 -17.20 -10.98 9.29
CA SER A 151 -17.79 -9.70 8.93
C SER A 151 -17.81 -9.54 7.42
N ASP A 152 -18.94 -9.11 6.90
CA ASP A 152 -19.04 -8.68 5.49
C ASP A 152 -18.30 -7.35 5.30
N LEU A 153 -18.10 -6.95 4.04
CA LEU A 153 -17.41 -5.72 3.66
C LEU A 153 -18.07 -4.49 4.28
N THR A 154 -17.37 -3.82 5.18
CA THR A 154 -17.81 -2.60 5.86
C THR A 154 -16.67 -1.62 6.07
N ASN A 155 -16.98 -0.35 6.29
CA ASN A 155 -16.04 0.68 6.72
C ASN A 155 -16.18 1.04 8.21
N ASP A 156 -16.94 0.26 8.98
CA ASP A 156 -17.08 0.43 10.42
C ASP A 156 -15.95 -0.30 11.17
N ALA A 157 -14.90 0.43 11.50
CA ALA A 157 -13.74 -0.10 12.22
C ALA A 157 -14.09 -0.68 13.59
N THR A 158 -15.08 -0.12 14.28
CA THR A 158 -15.51 -0.58 15.60
C THR A 158 -16.18 -1.95 15.51
N SER A 159 -17.10 -2.11 14.58
CA SER A 159 -17.77 -3.39 14.32
C SER A 159 -16.79 -4.46 13.89
N LEU A 160 -15.83 -4.14 13.02
CA LEU A 160 -14.78 -5.06 12.56
C LEU A 160 -13.89 -5.50 13.72
N SER A 161 -13.39 -4.56 14.54
CA SER A 161 -12.54 -4.87 15.69
C SER A 161 -13.25 -5.78 16.69
N LYS A 162 -14.52 -5.51 16.97
CA LYS A 162 -15.35 -6.37 17.82
C LYS A 162 -15.56 -7.77 17.22
N ALA A 163 -15.79 -7.84 15.91
CA ALA A 163 -15.97 -9.12 15.20
C ALA A 163 -14.72 -10.00 15.28
N ILE A 164 -13.55 -9.41 15.09
CA ILE A 164 -12.26 -10.12 15.20
C ILE A 164 -12.01 -10.59 16.62
N SER A 165 -12.26 -9.78 17.63
CA SER A 165 -12.09 -10.20 19.04
C SER A 165 -13.01 -11.34 19.48
N ASN A 166 -14.07 -11.61 18.73
CA ASN A 166 -15.01 -12.70 19.01
C ASN A 166 -14.75 -13.98 18.20
N ILE A 167 -13.65 -14.05 17.47
CA ILE A 167 -13.26 -15.28 16.74
C ILE A 167 -12.92 -16.35 17.78
N SER A 168 -13.47 -17.55 17.61
CA SER A 168 -13.16 -18.72 18.44
C SER A 168 -12.02 -19.51 17.82
N TYR A 169 -11.01 -19.86 18.61
CA TYR A 169 -9.80 -20.59 18.19
C TYR A 169 -9.85 -22.04 18.67
N ASP A 170 -10.78 -22.80 18.11
CA ASP A 170 -11.04 -24.19 18.52
C ASP A 170 -10.81 -25.23 17.42
N GLY A 171 -10.59 -24.80 16.20
CA GLY A 171 -10.37 -25.70 15.06
C GLY A 171 -9.08 -26.51 15.16
N PRO A 172 -9.15 -27.84 15.05
CA PRO A 172 -7.98 -28.68 15.27
C PRO A 172 -6.94 -28.64 14.15
N ARG A 173 -7.30 -28.13 12.97
CA ARG A 173 -6.44 -28.13 11.76
C ARG A 173 -6.66 -26.90 10.91
N THR A 174 -5.84 -26.78 9.85
CA THR A 174 -5.72 -25.59 8.99
C THR A 174 -6.18 -25.91 7.58
N ASN A 175 -7.39 -25.43 7.19
CA ASN A 175 -7.93 -25.50 5.83
C ASN A 175 -7.90 -24.13 5.16
N LEU A 176 -6.73 -23.72 4.70
CA LEU A 176 -6.54 -22.42 4.04
C LEU A 176 -7.33 -22.30 2.73
N GLU A 177 -7.51 -23.39 1.98
CA GLU A 177 -8.31 -23.39 0.76
C GLU A 177 -9.74 -22.90 1.03
N SER A 178 -10.37 -23.35 2.13
CA SER A 178 -11.71 -22.91 2.49
C SER A 178 -11.78 -21.42 2.77
N GLY A 179 -10.79 -20.88 3.51
CA GLY A 179 -10.68 -19.45 3.82
C GLY A 179 -10.55 -18.59 2.57
N ILE A 180 -9.64 -18.94 1.67
CA ILE A 180 -9.42 -18.23 0.40
C ILE A 180 -10.68 -18.31 -0.48
N THR A 181 -11.28 -19.48 -0.58
CA THR A 181 -12.49 -19.71 -1.40
C THR A 181 -13.67 -18.88 -0.91
N LEU A 182 -13.85 -18.81 0.41
CA LEU A 182 -14.92 -18.01 1.00
C LEU A 182 -14.66 -16.51 0.81
N ALA A 183 -13.47 -16.03 1.11
CA ALA A 183 -13.10 -14.63 0.94
C ALA A 183 -13.29 -14.17 -0.51
N LYS A 184 -12.87 -14.97 -1.49
CA LYS A 184 -13.07 -14.67 -2.91
C LYS A 184 -14.55 -14.46 -3.29
N LYS A 185 -15.48 -15.15 -2.65
CA LYS A 185 -16.93 -15.03 -2.92
C LYS A 185 -17.54 -13.73 -2.39
N HIS A 186 -16.90 -13.12 -1.38
CA HIS A 186 -17.41 -11.94 -0.70
C HIS A 186 -16.89 -10.60 -1.26
N PHE A 187 -15.97 -10.63 -2.21
CA PHE A 187 -15.67 -9.43 -2.99
C PHE A 187 -16.86 -9.07 -3.89
N THR A 188 -17.15 -7.77 -4.02
CA THR A 188 -18.22 -7.32 -4.88
C THR A 188 -17.96 -7.71 -6.33
N LYS A 189 -19.03 -8.13 -7.00
CA LYS A 189 -18.97 -8.44 -8.43
C LYS A 189 -19.14 -7.13 -9.20
N ASN A 190 -18.20 -6.84 -10.11
CA ASN A 190 -18.29 -5.74 -11.08
C ASN A 190 -18.32 -4.31 -10.49
N THR A 191 -17.21 -3.88 -9.93
CA THR A 191 -16.92 -2.45 -9.88
C THR A 191 -15.62 -2.22 -10.65
N GLU A 192 -15.72 -1.61 -11.83
CA GLU A 192 -14.58 -1.35 -12.74
C GLU A 192 -13.49 -0.46 -12.13
N SER A 193 -13.64 -0.01 -10.90
CA SER A 193 -12.75 0.93 -10.25
C SER A 193 -12.38 0.61 -8.80
N SER A 194 -12.77 -0.54 -8.25
CA SER A 194 -12.39 -0.88 -6.88
C SER A 194 -11.25 -1.88 -6.84
N HIS A 195 -10.13 -1.47 -6.26
CA HIS A 195 -9.02 -2.37 -5.97
C HIS A 195 -9.44 -3.46 -4.97
N LYS A 196 -8.93 -4.66 -5.17
CA LYS A 196 -9.21 -5.82 -4.31
C LYS A 196 -7.93 -6.36 -3.73
N TYR A 197 -7.92 -6.53 -2.42
CA TYR A 197 -6.76 -6.99 -1.67
C TYR A 197 -7.16 -8.14 -0.76
N LEU A 198 -6.35 -9.18 -0.70
CA LEU A 198 -6.54 -10.31 0.20
C LEU A 198 -5.32 -10.44 1.10
N ILE A 199 -5.55 -10.50 2.41
CA ILE A 199 -4.50 -10.60 3.43
C ILE A 199 -4.75 -11.88 4.24
N VAL A 200 -3.85 -12.84 4.15
CA VAL A 200 -3.88 -14.09 4.91
C VAL A 200 -2.97 -13.96 6.12
N LEU A 201 -3.50 -14.25 7.28
CA LEU A 201 -2.79 -14.29 8.56
C LEU A 201 -2.89 -15.70 9.11
N THR A 202 -1.77 -16.43 9.18
CA THR A 202 -1.73 -17.84 9.62
C THR A 202 -0.43 -18.16 10.35
N ASP A 203 -0.47 -19.09 11.28
CA ASP A 203 0.71 -19.65 11.93
C ASP A 203 1.01 -21.08 11.44
N GLY A 204 0.14 -21.61 10.58
CA GLY A 204 0.13 -23.00 10.20
C GLY A 204 0.36 -23.29 8.73
N VAL A 205 0.89 -24.50 8.53
CA VAL A 205 0.97 -25.11 7.22
C VAL A 205 -0.39 -25.75 6.92
N PRO A 206 -0.97 -25.54 5.72
CA PRO A 206 -2.23 -26.19 5.38
C PRO A 206 -2.08 -27.71 5.45
N ASN A 207 -2.95 -28.33 6.23
CA ASN A 207 -2.93 -29.77 6.44
C ASN A 207 -4.23 -30.47 6.03
N VAL A 208 -5.25 -29.69 5.69
CA VAL A 208 -6.55 -30.12 5.16
C VAL A 208 -6.93 -29.21 3.99
N ALA A 209 -7.68 -29.73 3.05
CA ALA A 209 -8.28 -29.00 1.94
C ALA A 209 -9.71 -29.48 1.70
N ILE A 210 -10.49 -28.75 0.90
CA ILE A 210 -11.86 -29.11 0.56
C ILE A 210 -11.86 -30.43 -0.24
N ASN A 211 -12.60 -31.42 0.24
CA ASN A 211 -12.67 -32.75 -0.38
C ASN A 211 -11.29 -33.37 -0.66
N TYR A 212 -10.37 -33.20 0.30
CA TYR A 212 -9.04 -33.80 0.20
C TYR A 212 -9.07 -35.35 0.34
N ASP A 213 -7.96 -35.98 0.04
CA ASP A 213 -7.80 -37.44 0.03
C ASP A 213 -7.79 -38.12 1.43
N LYS A 214 -8.13 -37.33 2.47
CA LYS A 214 -8.10 -37.73 3.90
C LYS A 214 -6.69 -38.03 4.46
N ASN A 215 -5.67 -37.65 3.72
CA ASN A 215 -4.29 -37.68 4.19
C ASN A 215 -3.81 -36.27 4.51
N TYR A 216 -3.47 -35.98 5.76
CA TYR A 216 -2.98 -34.69 6.18
C TYR A 216 -1.64 -34.36 5.52
N TYR A 217 -1.44 -33.13 5.14
CA TYR A 217 -0.23 -32.63 4.47
C TYR A 217 0.10 -33.36 3.16
N SER A 218 -0.87 -34.00 2.53
CA SER A 218 -0.68 -34.73 1.28
C SER A 218 -0.44 -33.79 0.09
N ASP A 219 0.06 -34.36 -1.01
CA ASP A 219 0.18 -33.63 -2.27
C ASP A 219 -1.16 -33.10 -2.79
N ASP A 220 -2.26 -33.78 -2.45
CA ASP A 220 -3.62 -33.29 -2.78
C ASP A 220 -3.95 -32.02 -2.01
N VAL A 221 -3.68 -31.96 -0.71
CA VAL A 221 -3.85 -30.74 0.12
C VAL A 221 -2.99 -29.60 -0.40
N ILE A 222 -1.72 -29.85 -0.66
CA ILE A 222 -0.77 -28.87 -1.19
C ILE A 222 -1.26 -28.31 -2.53
N THR A 223 -1.64 -29.18 -3.44
CA THR A 223 -2.10 -28.82 -4.79
C THR A 223 -3.38 -27.99 -4.74
N LYS A 224 -4.36 -28.40 -3.94
CA LYS A 224 -5.65 -27.67 -3.80
C LYS A 224 -5.45 -26.29 -3.19
N THR A 225 -4.66 -26.20 -2.12
CA THR A 225 -4.36 -24.90 -1.49
C THR A 225 -3.62 -23.96 -2.45
N LYS A 226 -2.60 -24.48 -3.14
CA LYS A 226 -1.87 -23.70 -4.16
C LYS A 226 -2.78 -23.25 -5.30
N THR A 227 -3.68 -24.12 -5.74
CA THR A 227 -4.65 -23.81 -6.80
C THR A 227 -5.61 -22.71 -6.35
N ALA A 228 -6.09 -22.75 -5.10
CA ALA A 228 -6.92 -21.70 -4.55
C ALA A 228 -6.20 -20.33 -4.56
N LEU A 229 -4.93 -20.29 -4.11
CA LEU A 229 -4.10 -19.09 -4.15
C LEU A 229 -3.92 -18.59 -5.59
N THR A 230 -3.47 -19.44 -6.51
CA THR A 230 -3.20 -19.03 -7.90
C THR A 230 -4.46 -18.61 -8.65
N SER A 231 -5.64 -19.13 -8.26
CA SER A 231 -6.93 -18.74 -8.84
C SER A 231 -7.32 -17.29 -8.57
N LEU A 232 -6.62 -16.59 -7.67
CA LEU A 232 -6.82 -15.17 -7.37
C LEU A 232 -6.16 -14.26 -8.42
N SER A 233 -5.20 -14.80 -9.19
CA SER A 233 -4.48 -14.04 -10.21
C SER A 233 -5.43 -13.43 -11.23
N GLY A 234 -5.26 -12.14 -11.52
CA GLY A 234 -6.12 -11.37 -12.42
C GLY A 234 -7.52 -11.04 -11.88
N GLN A 235 -7.85 -11.45 -10.64
CA GLN A 235 -9.12 -11.15 -9.98
C GLN A 235 -8.94 -10.28 -8.74
N ILE A 236 -7.77 -10.37 -8.12
CA ILE A 236 -7.37 -9.62 -6.94
C ILE A 236 -6.09 -8.85 -7.29
N ASP A 237 -6.05 -7.56 -6.97
CA ASP A 237 -4.91 -6.69 -7.33
C ASP A 237 -3.65 -7.12 -6.58
N ASN A 238 -3.77 -7.46 -5.29
CA ASN A 238 -2.64 -7.99 -4.54
C ASN A 238 -3.07 -8.96 -3.44
N VAL A 239 -2.24 -9.98 -3.23
CA VAL A 239 -2.41 -11.00 -2.20
C VAL A 239 -1.20 -10.93 -1.26
N TYR A 240 -1.45 -10.84 0.02
CA TYR A 240 -0.44 -10.85 1.06
C TYR A 240 -0.62 -12.10 1.92
N VAL A 241 0.40 -12.92 2.03
CA VAL A 241 0.43 -14.07 2.93
C VAL A 241 1.45 -13.81 4.02
N MET A 242 1.00 -13.81 5.25
CA MET A 242 1.82 -13.63 6.43
C MET A 242 1.81 -14.91 7.26
N LEU A 243 2.97 -15.54 7.32
CA LEU A 243 3.18 -16.75 8.06
C LEU A 243 4.00 -16.46 9.31
N THR A 244 3.46 -16.79 10.49
CA THR A 244 4.10 -16.57 11.79
C THR A 244 4.34 -17.90 12.51
N GLY A 245 5.27 -17.93 13.44
CA GLY A 245 5.38 -18.96 14.49
C GLY A 245 5.88 -20.32 14.08
N ILE A 246 6.39 -20.55 12.87
CA ILE A 246 6.99 -21.84 12.51
C ILE A 246 8.42 -21.89 13.02
N LYS A 247 8.61 -22.50 14.21
CA LYS A 247 9.91 -22.59 14.87
C LYS A 247 10.79 -23.71 14.31
N ASP A 248 10.20 -24.84 13.94
CA ASP A 248 10.89 -26.07 13.54
C ASP A 248 10.49 -26.45 12.11
N GLY A 249 10.70 -25.54 11.17
CA GLY A 249 10.27 -25.71 9.77
C GLY A 249 10.88 -26.93 9.04
N ASP A 250 11.99 -27.49 9.55
CA ASP A 250 12.63 -28.68 9.00
C ASP A 250 12.11 -29.98 9.60
N VAL A 251 11.18 -29.93 10.56
CA VAL A 251 10.49 -31.08 11.10
C VAL A 251 9.53 -31.67 10.05
N VAL A 252 9.51 -32.99 9.96
CA VAL A 252 8.60 -33.72 9.06
C VAL A 252 7.16 -33.56 9.52
N ALA A 253 6.30 -33.12 8.61
CA ALA A 253 4.87 -32.96 8.85
C ALA A 253 4.15 -34.30 8.80
N SER A 254 4.13 -35.03 9.92
CA SER A 254 3.49 -36.36 10.01
C SER A 254 1.97 -36.26 9.74
N PRO A 255 1.38 -37.16 8.93
CA PRO A 255 1.95 -38.39 8.34
C PRO A 255 2.68 -38.20 6.99
N SER A 256 2.86 -36.99 6.50
CA SER A 256 3.61 -36.74 5.29
C SER A 256 5.09 -37.10 5.46
N THR A 257 5.80 -37.25 4.35
CA THR A 257 7.26 -37.37 4.32
C THR A 257 7.95 -36.01 4.13
N LYS A 258 7.19 -34.96 3.87
CA LYS A 258 7.70 -33.59 3.64
C LYS A 258 7.87 -32.83 4.97
N THR A 259 8.88 -31.98 5.03
CA THR A 259 9.02 -31.04 6.14
C THR A 259 8.03 -29.86 5.99
N TYR A 260 7.77 -29.14 7.06
CA TYR A 260 6.96 -27.93 7.01
C TYR A 260 7.53 -26.90 6.01
N ASN A 261 8.85 -26.70 5.98
CA ASN A 261 9.49 -25.79 5.03
C ASN A 261 9.29 -26.22 3.56
N GLN A 262 9.29 -27.51 3.28
CA GLN A 262 8.99 -28.02 1.93
C GLN A 262 7.55 -27.71 1.53
N ILE A 263 6.58 -27.97 2.42
CA ILE A 263 5.17 -27.68 2.15
C ILE A 263 4.95 -26.16 1.96
N ILE A 264 5.54 -25.34 2.82
CA ILE A 264 5.49 -23.88 2.71
C ILE A 264 6.00 -23.43 1.35
N SER A 265 7.18 -23.92 0.95
CA SER A 265 7.78 -23.55 -0.34
C SER A 265 6.92 -24.00 -1.53
N GLU A 266 6.28 -25.16 -1.45
CA GLU A 266 5.41 -25.65 -2.50
C GLU A 266 4.10 -24.87 -2.61
N VAL A 267 3.50 -24.46 -1.49
CA VAL A 267 2.24 -23.71 -1.45
C VAL A 267 2.45 -22.24 -1.70
N PHE A 268 3.33 -21.60 -0.94
CA PHE A 268 3.48 -20.14 -0.90
C PHE A 268 4.66 -19.64 -1.74
N GLY A 269 5.59 -20.53 -2.14
CA GLY A 269 6.84 -20.13 -2.79
C GLY A 269 7.86 -19.64 -1.76
N THR A 270 8.66 -18.67 -2.15
CA THR A 270 9.63 -18.00 -1.28
C THR A 270 9.33 -16.51 -1.19
N THR A 271 9.92 -15.81 -0.23
CA THR A 271 9.75 -14.35 -0.09
C THR A 271 10.23 -13.58 -1.32
N THR A 272 11.17 -14.12 -2.09
CA THR A 272 11.69 -13.54 -3.33
C THR A 272 10.95 -14.02 -4.58
N LYS A 273 10.29 -15.19 -4.52
CA LYS A 273 9.48 -15.77 -5.59
C LYS A 273 8.20 -16.35 -4.99
N PRO A 274 7.26 -15.52 -4.56
CA PRO A 274 6.00 -16.01 -4.02
C PRO A 274 5.15 -16.69 -5.09
N THR A 275 4.33 -17.64 -4.70
CA THR A 275 3.33 -18.28 -5.58
C THR A 275 2.36 -17.27 -6.15
N ILE A 276 1.98 -16.25 -5.33
CA ILE A 276 1.16 -15.11 -5.74
C ILE A 276 1.48 -13.92 -4.81
N GLY A 277 1.38 -12.71 -5.33
CA GLY A 277 1.47 -11.47 -4.55
C GLY A 277 2.76 -11.34 -3.75
N LYS A 278 2.63 -11.13 -2.44
CA LYS A 278 3.77 -11.01 -1.50
C LYS A 278 3.62 -12.02 -0.37
N PHE A 279 4.73 -12.66 -0.04
CA PHE A 279 4.81 -13.64 1.04
C PHE A 279 5.83 -13.17 2.08
N TYR A 280 5.41 -13.14 3.34
CA TYR A 280 6.22 -12.72 4.47
C TYR A 280 6.33 -13.83 5.52
N TYR A 281 7.56 -14.12 5.94
CA TYR A 281 7.79 -14.73 7.24
C TYR A 281 7.81 -13.61 8.27
N VAL A 282 6.92 -13.69 9.24
CA VAL A 282 6.84 -12.71 10.31
C VAL A 282 7.18 -13.39 11.63
N THR A 283 8.01 -12.72 12.40
CA THR A 283 8.32 -13.10 13.77
C THR A 283 7.41 -12.32 14.71
N ASP A 284 7.32 -12.82 15.93
CA ASP A 284 6.54 -12.20 16.98
C ASP A 284 6.90 -10.72 17.22
N ASP A 285 8.16 -10.35 16.92
CA ASP A 285 8.68 -9.00 17.11
C ASP A 285 8.39 -8.06 15.92
N ASN A 286 8.13 -8.59 14.73
CA ASN A 286 7.97 -7.76 13.53
C ASN A 286 6.61 -7.87 12.83
N ILE A 287 5.70 -8.72 13.32
CA ILE A 287 4.37 -8.92 12.68
C ILE A 287 3.59 -7.61 12.62
N GLU A 288 3.55 -6.87 13.74
CA GLU A 288 2.84 -5.60 13.80
C GLU A 288 3.44 -4.59 12.81
N GLN A 289 4.77 -4.46 12.76
CA GLN A 289 5.45 -3.59 11.82
C GLN A 289 5.19 -4.00 10.37
N THR A 290 5.23 -5.29 10.07
CA THR A 290 5.00 -5.79 8.70
C THR A 290 3.58 -5.49 8.24
N ILE A 291 2.58 -5.72 9.09
CA ILE A 291 1.18 -5.43 8.79
C ILE A 291 0.96 -3.93 8.65
N THR A 292 1.44 -3.13 9.61
CA THR A 292 1.13 -1.71 9.68
C THR A 292 1.96 -0.85 8.72
N SER A 293 3.17 -1.26 8.36
CA SER A 293 4.01 -0.49 7.46
C SER A 293 4.04 -1.07 6.05
N SER A 294 4.41 -2.33 5.88
CA SER A 294 4.58 -2.90 4.54
C SER A 294 3.25 -3.04 3.80
N ILE A 295 2.22 -3.60 4.45
CA ILE A 295 0.91 -3.77 3.82
C ILE A 295 0.19 -2.43 3.71
N TYR A 296 0.19 -1.62 4.78
CA TYR A 296 -0.45 -0.32 4.77
C TYR A 296 0.09 0.58 3.64
N ASN A 297 1.42 0.67 3.50
CA ASN A 297 2.03 1.47 2.44
C ASN A 297 1.74 0.95 1.03
N ASP A 298 1.60 -0.37 0.87
CA ASP A 298 1.23 -0.96 -0.40
C ASP A 298 -0.25 -0.72 -0.79
N LEU A 299 -1.13 -0.58 0.21
CA LEU A 299 -2.55 -0.30 -0.01
C LEU A 299 -2.82 1.19 -0.27
N ILE A 300 -1.94 2.07 0.22
CA ILE A 300 -1.99 3.48 -0.13
C ILE A 300 -1.46 3.60 -1.57
N PRO A 301 -2.26 4.10 -2.52
CA PRO A 301 -1.75 4.39 -3.84
C PRO A 301 -0.53 5.29 -3.70
N VAL A 302 0.60 4.89 -4.26
CA VAL A 302 1.76 5.78 -4.37
C VAL A 302 1.23 7.06 -5.01
N GLU A 303 1.30 8.17 -4.29
CA GLU A 303 1.01 9.48 -4.87
C GLU A 303 1.72 9.50 -6.21
N LYS A 304 0.99 9.90 -7.26
CA LYS A 304 1.61 10.08 -8.57
C LYS A 304 2.70 11.10 -8.37
N SER A 305 3.89 10.63 -8.00
CA SER A 305 5.05 11.48 -7.85
C SER A 305 5.41 11.96 -9.24
N PHE A 306 5.51 13.25 -9.40
CA PHE A 306 6.12 13.78 -10.61
C PHE A 306 7.53 13.18 -10.71
N LYS A 307 7.87 12.66 -11.88
CA LYS A 307 9.22 12.20 -12.18
C LYS A 307 9.79 13.07 -13.29
N ASP A 308 11.08 13.34 -13.21
CA ASP A 308 11.82 14.03 -14.27
C ASP A 308 11.23 15.39 -14.65
N ILE A 309 10.89 16.17 -13.65
CA ILE A 309 10.30 17.48 -13.87
C ILE A 309 11.40 18.48 -14.27
N LYS A 310 11.16 19.20 -15.36
CA LYS A 310 12.04 20.27 -15.82
C LYS A 310 11.30 21.59 -15.87
N ILE A 311 11.79 22.64 -15.17
CA ILE A 311 11.34 24.03 -15.30
C ILE A 311 12.24 24.75 -16.29
N ILE A 312 11.60 25.45 -17.23
CA ILE A 312 12.30 26.44 -18.04
C ILE A 312 11.58 27.76 -17.82
N ASP A 313 12.30 28.71 -17.25
CA ASP A 313 11.82 30.09 -17.11
C ASP A 313 12.63 30.98 -18.04
N TYR A 314 11.94 31.71 -18.88
CA TYR A 314 12.55 32.63 -19.83
C TYR A 314 12.54 34.04 -19.29
N PHE A 315 13.72 34.66 -19.24
CA PHE A 315 13.87 36.07 -18.90
C PHE A 315 14.14 36.89 -20.16
N PRO A 316 13.55 38.10 -20.27
CA PRO A 316 13.93 39.03 -21.31
C PRO A 316 15.41 39.36 -21.26
N LYS A 317 15.99 39.66 -22.42
CA LYS A 317 17.44 39.95 -22.54
C LYS A 317 17.86 41.10 -21.61
N GLU A 318 17.02 42.09 -21.43
CA GLU A 318 17.26 43.23 -20.54
C GLU A 318 17.43 42.81 -19.07
N ILE A 319 16.77 41.73 -18.66
CA ILE A 319 16.94 41.16 -17.31
C ILE A 319 18.28 40.43 -17.25
N ILE A 320 18.57 39.58 -18.23
CA ILE A 320 19.79 38.80 -18.25
C ILE A 320 21.03 39.68 -18.29
N ASP A 321 21.01 40.77 -19.05
CA ASP A 321 22.13 41.70 -19.21
C ASP A 321 22.40 42.58 -17.99
N ASN A 322 21.41 42.77 -17.10
CA ASN A 322 21.47 43.74 -16.02
C ASN A 322 21.43 43.17 -14.61
N PHE A 323 21.22 41.84 -14.47
CA PHE A 323 21.06 41.21 -13.18
C PHE A 323 21.98 39.98 -13.02
N ASP A 324 22.54 39.85 -11.83
CA ASP A 324 23.17 38.60 -11.42
C ASP A 324 22.13 37.64 -10.83
N PHE A 325 22.20 36.37 -11.15
CA PHE A 325 21.25 35.37 -10.67
C PHE A 325 21.87 34.53 -9.58
N ALA A 326 21.14 34.36 -8.47
CA ALA A 326 21.40 33.37 -7.46
C ALA A 326 20.12 32.59 -7.19
N TYR A 327 20.25 31.33 -6.81
CA TYR A 327 19.09 30.53 -6.49
C TYR A 327 19.31 29.76 -5.20
N VAL A 328 18.23 29.51 -4.48
CA VAL A 328 18.18 28.63 -3.32
C VAL A 328 17.27 27.49 -3.65
N GLU A 329 17.83 26.30 -3.60
CA GLU A 329 17.08 25.08 -3.85
C GLU A 329 16.40 24.62 -2.57
N LYS A 330 15.10 24.32 -2.65
CA LYS A 330 14.34 23.63 -1.62
C LYS A 330 13.45 22.59 -2.26
N SER A 331 13.60 21.34 -1.83
CA SER A 331 12.75 20.24 -2.22
C SER A 331 12.42 19.40 -1.01
N ASN A 332 11.19 18.90 -0.96
CA ASN A 332 10.75 17.88 -0.02
C ASN A 332 10.78 16.46 -0.63
N ILE A 333 11.19 16.31 -1.90
CA ILE A 333 11.06 15.06 -2.66
C ILE A 333 12.33 14.59 -3.37
N GLY A 334 13.50 15.17 -3.13
CA GLY A 334 14.74 14.71 -3.75
C GLY A 334 15.73 15.79 -4.12
N GLU A 335 16.70 15.43 -4.93
CA GLU A 335 17.72 16.36 -5.42
C GLU A 335 17.14 17.27 -6.50
N ILE A 336 17.45 18.55 -6.39
CA ILE A 336 17.16 19.57 -7.39
C ILE A 336 18.49 20.13 -7.90
N SER A 337 18.58 20.34 -9.19
CA SER A 337 19.65 21.11 -9.79
C SER A 337 19.08 22.25 -10.60
N ALA A 338 19.64 23.45 -10.46
CA ALA A 338 19.27 24.58 -11.29
C ALA A 338 20.49 25.06 -12.10
N LYS A 339 20.24 25.48 -13.32
CA LYS A 339 21.24 26.07 -14.20
C LYS A 339 20.66 27.29 -14.88
N VAL A 340 21.38 28.40 -14.83
CA VAL A 340 21.07 29.56 -15.67
C VAL A 340 21.77 29.36 -17.02
N ASP A 341 20.98 29.33 -18.09
CA ASP A 341 21.44 29.26 -19.45
C ASP A 341 21.36 30.68 -20.06
N THR A 342 22.48 31.20 -20.47
CA THR A 342 22.62 32.57 -21.03
C THR A 342 22.86 32.58 -22.53
N THR A 343 22.70 31.43 -23.22
CA THR A 343 22.90 31.33 -24.69
C THR A 343 21.67 31.70 -25.51
#